data_e61f5eb7164c13c641a36aae49d95966
#
_entry.id   e61f5eb7164c13c641a36aae49d95966
#
_cell.length_a   1.000
_cell.length_b   1.000
_cell.length_c   1.000
_cell.angle_alpha   90.00
_cell.angle_beta   90.00
_cell.angle_gamma   90.00
#
_symmetry.space_group_name_H-M   'P 1'
#
loop_
_entity.id
_entity.type
_entity.pdbx_description
1 polymer ?
#
loop_
_entity_poly.entity_id
_entity_poly.type
_entity_poly.pdbx_seq_one_letter_code
_entity_poly.pdbx_strand_id
1 'polypeptide(L)'
;MSDLDRIDRKILDILQRDGRLSMTELAQRIGLSTSPCAERVRRMERSGVIRGYCALVDPKALGRELLVFVQLTLSSKSAEVFEQMRRELLSEPRVLECH
;
A
#
# COMPACT_ATOMS: atom_id res chain seq x y z
N MET A 1 -11.42 3.67 18.58
CA MET A 1 -12.81 3.63 18.24
C MET A 1 -13.09 4.11 16.86
N SER A 2 -13.81 3.36 16.18
CA SER A 2 -14.02 3.61 14.78
C SER A 2 -15.25 4.46 14.55
N ASP A 3 -15.08 5.56 13.83
CA ASP A 3 -16.20 6.37 13.37
C ASP A 3 -16.58 6.00 11.95
N LEU A 4 -16.28 4.77 11.58
CA LEU A 4 -16.54 4.28 10.24
C LEU A 4 -18.02 3.99 10.06
N ASP A 5 -18.62 4.64 9.08
CA ASP A 5 -19.99 4.34 8.73
C ASP A 5 -20.02 3.27 7.63
N ARG A 6 -21.22 2.97 7.18
CA ARG A 6 -21.44 1.94 6.17
C ARG A 6 -20.72 2.27 4.85
N ILE A 7 -20.72 3.54 4.48
CA ILE A 7 -20.08 3.99 3.24
C ILE A 7 -18.56 3.86 3.35
N ASP A 8 -18.00 4.27 4.48
CA ASP A 8 -16.57 4.13 4.72
C ASP A 8 -16.12 2.68 4.61
N ARG A 9 -16.90 1.76 5.18
CA ARG A 9 -16.57 0.34 5.11
C ARG A 9 -16.63 -0.19 3.68
N LYS A 10 -17.57 0.31 2.89
CA LYS A 10 -17.67 -0.07 1.49
C LYS A 10 -16.46 0.43 0.70
N ILE A 11 -16.04 1.66 0.98
CA ILE A 11 -14.83 2.22 0.39
C ILE A 11 -13.63 1.33 0.69
N LEU A 12 -13.46 0.97 1.95
CA LEU A 12 -12.32 0.15 2.37
C LEU A 12 -12.36 -1.22 1.70
N ASP A 13 -13.53 -1.83 1.59
CA ASP A 13 -13.66 -3.12 0.93
C ASP A 13 -13.21 -3.06 -0.53
N ILE A 14 -13.63 -2.01 -1.24
CA ILE A 14 -13.26 -1.83 -2.64
C ILE A 14 -11.76 -1.56 -2.78
N LEU A 15 -11.23 -0.67 -1.95
CA LEU A 15 -9.81 -0.30 -2.02
C LEU A 15 -8.89 -1.46 -1.66
N GLN A 16 -9.33 -2.35 -0.79
CA GLN A 16 -8.54 -3.53 -0.45
C GLN A 16 -8.40 -4.46 -1.65
N ARG A 17 -9.36 -4.44 -2.55
CA ARG A 17 -9.34 -5.27 -3.76
C ARG A 17 -8.65 -4.57 -4.91
N ASP A 18 -8.77 -3.26 -4.99
CA ASP A 18 -8.18 -2.48 -6.06
C ASP A 18 -7.82 -1.09 -5.55
N GLY A 19 -6.61 -0.94 -5.05
CA GLY A 19 -6.12 0.32 -4.51
C GLY A 19 -5.73 1.34 -5.56
N ARG A 20 -5.77 0.99 -6.84
CA ARG A 20 -5.38 1.90 -7.91
C ARG A 20 -6.56 2.65 -8.55
N LEU A 21 -7.75 2.41 -8.07
CA LEU A 21 -8.92 3.12 -8.59
C LEU A 21 -8.77 4.62 -8.42
N SER A 22 -9.19 5.37 -9.42
CA SER A 22 -9.30 6.81 -9.28
C SER A 22 -10.45 7.14 -8.33
N MET A 23 -10.43 8.35 -7.79
CA MET A 23 -11.54 8.78 -6.92
C MET A 23 -12.85 8.80 -7.67
N THR A 24 -12.82 9.14 -8.96
CA THR A 24 -14.02 9.14 -9.79
C THR A 24 -14.61 7.73 -9.91
N GLU A 25 -13.76 6.76 -10.19
CA GLU A 25 -14.20 5.36 -10.31
C GLU A 25 -14.72 4.82 -8.98
N LEU A 26 -14.02 5.14 -7.90
CA LEU A 26 -14.45 4.71 -6.58
C LEU A 26 -15.81 5.30 -6.23
N ALA A 27 -15.98 6.59 -6.48
CA ALA A 27 -17.24 7.28 -6.22
C ALA A 27 -18.40 6.66 -6.99
N GLN A 28 -18.17 6.32 -8.25
CA GLN A 28 -19.17 5.68 -9.07
C GLN A 28 -19.61 4.34 -8.49
N ARG A 29 -18.67 3.55 -8.02
CA ARG A 29 -18.99 2.24 -7.44
C ARG A 29 -19.79 2.34 -6.15
N ILE A 30 -19.63 3.44 -5.43
CA ILE A 30 -20.30 3.63 -4.14
C ILE A 30 -21.63 4.38 -4.32
N GLY A 31 -21.76 5.13 -5.41
CA GLY A 31 -22.93 5.95 -5.64
C GLY A 31 -22.83 7.33 -5.02
N LEU A 32 -21.60 7.86 -4.93
CA LEU A 32 -21.35 9.19 -4.41
C LEU A 32 -20.74 10.08 -5.50
N SER A 33 -20.81 11.39 -5.27
CA SER A 33 -20.01 12.31 -6.06
C SER A 33 -18.54 12.18 -5.68
N THR A 34 -17.66 12.62 -6.58
CA THR A 34 -16.23 12.46 -6.40
C THR A 34 -15.70 13.19 -5.15
N SER A 35 -16.14 14.45 -4.95
CA SER A 35 -15.62 15.25 -3.83
C SER A 35 -15.90 14.65 -2.45
N PRO A 36 -17.14 14.27 -2.11
CA PRO A 36 -17.38 13.65 -0.81
C PRO A 36 -16.70 12.29 -0.67
N CYS A 37 -16.56 11.56 -1.77
CA CYS A 37 -15.83 10.30 -1.74
C CYS A 37 -14.36 10.53 -1.40
N ALA A 38 -13.73 11.48 -2.09
CA ALA A 38 -12.33 11.81 -1.85
C ALA A 38 -12.10 12.31 -0.41
N GLU A 39 -13.04 13.09 0.12
CA GLU A 39 -12.94 13.58 1.49
C GLU A 39 -12.98 12.44 2.49
N ARG A 40 -13.83 11.45 2.27
CA ARG A 40 -13.88 10.28 3.16
C ARG A 40 -12.57 9.51 3.12
N VAL A 41 -12.00 9.32 1.94
CA VAL A 41 -10.72 8.62 1.80
C VAL A 41 -9.61 9.38 2.53
N ARG A 42 -9.53 10.70 2.30
CA ARG A 42 -8.51 11.52 2.96
C ARG A 42 -8.65 11.49 4.48
N ARG A 43 -9.88 11.52 4.97
CA ARG A 43 -10.11 11.44 6.41
C ARG A 43 -9.62 10.12 6.99
N MET A 44 -9.89 9.02 6.29
CA MET A 44 -9.42 7.70 6.73
C MET A 44 -7.90 7.57 6.65
N GLU A 45 -7.29 8.21 5.67
CA GLU A 45 -5.82 8.26 5.59
C GLU A 45 -5.23 9.05 6.76
N ARG A 46 -5.79 10.20 7.05
CA ARG A 46 -5.30 11.04 8.14
C ARG A 46 -5.46 10.39 9.50
N SER A 47 -6.54 9.67 9.69
CA SER A 47 -6.82 9.03 10.97
C SER A 47 -6.07 7.72 11.18
N GLY A 48 -5.40 7.22 10.13
CA GLY A 48 -4.65 5.98 10.22
C GLY A 48 -5.46 4.73 9.94
N VAL A 49 -6.74 4.87 9.61
CA VAL A 49 -7.55 3.71 9.19
C VAL A 49 -6.98 3.13 7.90
N ILE A 50 -6.66 4.00 6.95
CA ILE A 50 -5.90 3.60 5.77
C ILE A 50 -4.43 3.92 6.08
N ARG A 51 -3.64 2.89 6.25
CA ARG A 51 -2.23 3.05 6.62
C ARG A 51 -1.32 3.21 5.42
N GLY A 52 -1.82 2.88 4.25
CA GLY A 52 -1.03 2.96 3.02
C GLY A 52 -1.64 2.10 1.95
N TYR A 53 -0.96 2.06 0.83
CA TYR A 53 -1.36 1.26 -0.32
C TYR A 53 -0.16 0.42 -0.73
N CYS A 54 -0.45 -0.74 -1.31
CA CYS A 54 0.63 -1.62 -1.72
C CYS A 54 0.28 -2.31 -3.03
N ALA A 55 1.30 -2.86 -3.66
CA ALA A 55 1.15 -3.58 -4.90
C ALA A 55 1.43 -5.05 -4.67
N LEU A 56 0.69 -5.90 -5.37
CA LEU A 56 1.01 -7.32 -5.41
C LEU A 56 2.12 -7.50 -6.43
N VAL A 57 3.21 -8.12 -6.00
CA VAL A 57 4.39 -8.27 -6.84
C VAL A 57 4.68 -9.75 -7.02
N ASP A 58 5.06 -10.11 -8.25
CA ASP A 58 5.48 -11.46 -8.56
C ASP A 58 6.73 -11.79 -7.73
N PRO A 59 6.69 -12.83 -6.89
CA PRO A 59 7.86 -13.18 -6.06
C PRO A 59 9.13 -13.44 -6.88
N LYS A 60 8.98 -13.96 -8.08
CA LYS A 60 10.14 -14.22 -8.94
C LYS A 60 10.78 -12.93 -9.40
N ALA A 61 9.96 -11.96 -9.80
CA ALA A 61 10.47 -10.66 -10.21
C ALA A 61 11.10 -9.93 -9.03
N LEU A 62 10.46 -10.00 -7.87
CA LEU A 62 10.99 -9.38 -6.66
C LEU A 62 12.33 -9.98 -6.26
N GLY A 63 12.48 -11.29 -6.40
CA GLY A 63 13.75 -11.96 -6.12
C GLY A 63 14.89 -11.43 -6.97
N ARG A 64 14.64 -11.22 -8.25
CA ARG A 64 15.65 -10.66 -9.16
C ARG A 64 16.03 -9.24 -8.78
N GLU A 65 15.04 -8.41 -8.49
CA GLU A 65 15.28 -7.04 -8.10
C GLU A 65 16.08 -6.94 -6.81
N LEU A 66 15.76 -7.80 -5.84
CA LEU A 66 16.52 -7.85 -4.60
C LEU A 66 17.95 -8.27 -4.85
N LEU A 67 18.17 -9.22 -5.74
CA LEU A 67 19.50 -9.69 -6.05
C LEU A 67 20.35 -8.58 -6.66
N VAL A 68 19.80 -7.86 -7.64
CA VAL A 68 20.47 -6.72 -8.25
C VAL A 68 20.76 -5.65 -7.22
N PHE A 69 19.81 -5.35 -6.37
CA PHE A 69 19.96 -4.35 -5.34
C PHE A 69 21.07 -4.71 -4.36
N VAL A 70 21.13 -5.97 -3.94
CA VAL A 70 22.18 -6.46 -3.06
C VAL A 70 23.55 -6.26 -3.71
N GLN A 71 23.69 -6.59 -4.97
CA GLN A 71 24.95 -6.42 -5.68
C GLN A 71 25.39 -4.96 -5.73
N LEU A 72 24.45 -4.06 -6.02
CA LEU A 72 24.73 -2.63 -6.05
C LEU A 72 25.12 -2.11 -4.69
N THR A 73 24.43 -2.54 -3.64
CA THR A 73 24.68 -2.12 -2.28
C THR A 73 26.06 -2.59 -1.82
N LEU A 74 26.42 -3.82 -2.12
CA LEU A 74 27.72 -4.34 -1.77
C LEU A 74 28.84 -3.61 -2.52
N SER A 75 28.59 -3.25 -3.77
CA SER A 75 29.55 -2.49 -4.56
C SER A 75 29.79 -1.10 -4.01
N SER A 76 28.78 -0.50 -3.39
CA SER A 76 28.88 0.85 -2.84
C SER A 76 29.32 0.88 -1.38
N LYS A 77 29.69 -0.26 -0.80
CA LYS A 77 30.15 -0.39 0.58
C LYS A 77 29.11 -0.03 1.63
N SER A 78 27.87 -0.22 1.33
CA SER A 78 26.81 0.13 2.27
C SER A 78 26.27 -1.09 2.99
N ALA A 79 27.15 -1.82 3.67
CA ALA A 79 26.73 -2.99 4.43
C ALA A 79 25.66 -2.65 5.47
N GLU A 80 25.79 -1.48 6.10
CA GLU A 80 24.81 -1.03 7.07
C GLU A 80 23.46 -0.74 6.42
N VAL A 81 23.48 -0.09 5.27
CA VAL A 81 22.26 0.21 4.51
C VAL A 81 21.60 -1.09 4.08
N PHE A 82 22.40 -2.04 3.62
CA PHE A 82 21.88 -3.34 3.21
C PHE A 82 21.20 -4.05 4.39
N GLU A 83 21.87 -4.06 5.56
CA GLU A 83 21.29 -4.69 6.74
C GLU A 83 20.01 -4.02 7.19
N GLN A 84 19.97 -2.70 7.12
CA GLN A 84 18.78 -1.95 7.46
C GLN A 84 17.63 -2.28 6.52
N MET A 85 17.89 -2.30 5.23
CA MET A 85 16.88 -2.64 4.25
C MET A 85 16.40 -4.07 4.40
N ARG A 86 17.31 -4.99 4.65
CA ARG A 86 16.95 -6.39 4.87
C ARG A 86 15.98 -6.51 6.04
N ARG A 87 16.27 -5.79 7.13
CA ARG A 87 15.40 -5.80 8.30
C ARG A 87 14.04 -5.20 7.99
N GLU A 88 14.02 -4.11 7.26
CA GLU A 88 12.77 -3.47 6.87
C GLU A 88 11.92 -4.38 6.01
N LEU A 89 12.50 -5.04 5.04
CA LEU A 89 11.79 -5.96 4.17
C LEU A 89 11.23 -7.14 4.94
N LEU A 90 12.01 -7.68 5.88
CA LEU A 90 11.58 -8.83 6.66
C LEU A 90 10.55 -8.45 7.71
N SER A 91 10.60 -7.23 8.22
CA SER A 91 9.65 -6.77 9.23
C SER A 91 8.35 -6.23 8.62
N GLU A 92 8.27 -6.13 7.31
CA GLU A 92 7.09 -5.64 6.61
C GLU A 92 6.48 -6.75 5.76
N PRO A 93 5.74 -7.68 6.37
CA PRO A 93 5.17 -8.80 5.63
C PRO A 93 4.32 -8.36 4.44
N ARG A 94 3.77 -7.15 4.49
CA ARG A 94 2.94 -6.62 3.41
C ARG A 94 3.71 -6.44 2.11
N VAL A 95 5.02 -6.30 2.17
CA VAL A 95 5.84 -6.21 0.97
C VAL A 95 5.80 -7.52 0.19
N LEU A 96 5.74 -8.63 0.92
CA LEU A 96 5.74 -9.96 0.33
C LEU A 96 4.35 -10.56 0.22
N GLU A 97 3.46 -10.20 1.13
CA GLU A 97 2.13 -10.83 1.26
C GLU A 97 0.99 -9.84 1.08
N CYS A 98 1.19 -8.82 0.30
CA CYS A 98 0.16 -7.82 0.06
C CYS A 98 -0.99 -8.43 -0.74
N HIS A 99 -2.19 -8.40 -0.20
CA HIS A 99 -3.36 -8.97 -0.85
C HIS A 99 -4.38 -7.91 -1.19
#